data_4bb4c485e4fab673075588a262f775a0
#
_entry.id   4bb4c485e4fab673075588a262f775a0
#
_cell.length_a   1.000
_cell.length_b   1.000
_cell.length_c   1.000
_cell.angle_alpha   90.00
_cell.angle_beta   90.00
_cell.angle_gamma   90.00
#
_symmetry.space_group_name_H-M   'P 1'
#
loop_
_entity.id
_entity.type
_entity.pdbx_description
1 polymer ?
#
loop_
_entity_poly.entity_id
_entity_poly.type
_entity_poly.pdbx_seq_one_letter_code
_entity_poly.pdbx_strand_id
1 'polypeptide(L)'
;MAVEKRVVFKSKWLPWVLVAPQVFIIGAFFFWPAAQALMQSVQQSDAFGTSIEWVGLENFRNLWNDATYLASFYTTAIFSVLVAVVGISLSLLLAVYADRVAKGALFYKTLLIWPYAVAPAVAGVLWLFMFAPGVGVVAYGLRAIGIDWNHLLNSTHAMTLVVMAAVWKQISYNFLFFLAGLQSIPRSLIEAAAIDGAGPWRRFWSIVFPLLSPTTFFLLVINVVYAFFDTFAIIDSATQGGPGKDTAILVYKVYYDGFKAMDLGGSAAQSVILMIIVIALTVVQFRFVEKKVTY
;
A
#
# COMPACT_ATOMS: atom_id res chain seq x y z
N MET A 1 29.31 12.27 -32.98
CA MET A 1 29.06 12.81 -31.63
C MET A 1 28.00 13.86 -31.74
N ALA A 2 26.76 13.55 -31.30
CA ALA A 2 25.68 14.53 -31.25
C ALA A 2 25.92 15.41 -30.01
N VAL A 3 26.12 16.69 -30.21
CA VAL A 3 26.23 17.67 -29.12
C VAL A 3 24.85 17.79 -28.49
N GLU A 4 24.71 17.24 -27.30
CA GLU A 4 23.53 17.39 -26.47
C GLU A 4 23.31 18.88 -26.17
N LYS A 5 22.32 19.50 -26.81
CA LYS A 5 21.96 20.90 -26.56
C LYS A 5 21.42 21.00 -25.12
N ARG A 6 22.29 21.35 -24.17
CA ARG A 6 21.85 21.75 -22.82
C ARG A 6 20.95 22.96 -22.97
N VAL A 7 19.67 22.80 -22.64
CA VAL A 7 18.73 23.90 -22.55
C VAL A 7 19.11 24.73 -21.30
N VAL A 8 19.85 25.80 -21.48
CA VAL A 8 20.19 26.73 -20.41
C VAL A 8 19.18 27.87 -20.45
N PHE A 9 18.38 27.96 -19.41
CA PHE A 9 17.48 29.13 -19.23
C PHE A 9 18.31 30.40 -19.07
N LYS A 10 18.20 31.33 -20.00
CA LYS A 10 18.89 32.62 -19.95
C LYS A 10 18.38 33.52 -18.82
N SER A 11 17.13 33.33 -18.40
CA SER A 11 16.50 34.09 -17.30
C SER A 11 16.63 33.32 -15.98
N LYS A 12 17.12 33.98 -14.94
CA LYS A 12 17.21 33.43 -13.56
C LYS A 12 15.83 33.25 -12.91
N TRP A 13 14.83 33.99 -13.35
CA TRP A 13 13.48 33.97 -12.79
C TRP A 13 12.56 32.96 -13.45
N LEU A 14 12.78 32.65 -14.71
CA LEU A 14 11.90 31.71 -15.47
C LEU A 14 11.72 30.35 -14.81
N PRO A 15 12.78 29.67 -14.33
CA PRO A 15 12.61 28.38 -13.62
C PRO A 15 11.72 28.51 -12.38
N TRP A 16 11.88 29.57 -11.60
CA TRP A 16 11.06 29.81 -10.40
C TRP A 16 9.60 30.06 -10.73
N VAL A 17 9.30 30.82 -11.76
CA VAL A 17 7.93 31.08 -12.22
C VAL A 17 7.27 29.79 -12.71
N LEU A 18 8.02 28.93 -13.42
CA LEU A 18 7.50 27.66 -13.90
C LEU A 18 7.22 26.65 -12.76
N VAL A 19 8.01 26.68 -11.70
CA VAL A 19 7.84 25.78 -10.54
C VAL A 19 6.88 26.36 -9.49
N ALA A 20 6.68 27.69 -9.46
CA ALA A 20 5.86 28.36 -8.46
C ALA A 20 4.45 27.80 -8.29
N PRO A 21 3.67 27.49 -9.35
CA PRO A 21 2.34 26.89 -9.19
C PRO A 21 2.38 25.55 -8.44
N GLN A 22 3.34 24.70 -8.77
CA GLN A 22 3.51 23.40 -8.11
C GLN A 22 3.92 23.56 -6.64
N VAL A 23 4.88 24.45 -6.35
CA VAL A 23 5.32 24.71 -4.97
C VAL A 23 4.18 25.30 -4.14
N PHE A 24 3.39 26.20 -4.72
CA PHE A 24 2.21 26.78 -4.06
C PHE A 24 1.19 25.68 -3.70
N ILE A 25 0.83 24.79 -4.64
CA ILE A 25 -0.10 23.70 -4.41
C ILE A 25 0.43 22.77 -3.32
N ILE A 26 1.69 22.37 -3.39
CA ILE A 26 2.30 21.52 -2.36
C ILE A 26 2.31 22.23 -1.00
N GLY A 27 2.67 23.51 -0.96
CA GLY A 27 2.66 24.33 0.26
C GLY A 27 1.27 24.39 0.90
N ALA A 28 0.26 24.73 0.10
CA ALA A 28 -1.10 24.95 0.58
C ALA A 28 -1.85 23.65 0.94
N PHE A 29 -1.65 22.56 0.19
CA PHE A 29 -2.45 21.35 0.34
C PHE A 29 -1.72 20.17 1.03
N PHE A 30 -0.40 20.25 1.18
CA PHE A 30 0.37 19.22 1.89
C PHE A 30 1.04 19.80 3.15
N PHE A 31 1.87 20.82 3.01
CA PHE A 31 2.61 21.34 4.16
C PHE A 31 1.72 22.05 5.18
N TRP A 32 0.74 22.83 4.72
CA TRP A 32 -0.17 23.51 5.63
C TRP A 32 -1.03 22.56 6.46
N PRO A 33 -1.75 21.56 5.89
CA PRO A 33 -2.47 20.58 6.68
C PRO A 33 -1.56 19.74 7.58
N ALA A 34 -0.35 19.39 7.15
CA ALA A 34 0.61 18.68 7.97
C ALA A 34 1.04 19.51 9.20
N ALA A 35 1.30 20.81 9.02
CA ALA A 35 1.60 21.71 10.12
C ALA A 35 0.41 21.84 11.08
N GLN A 36 -0.82 21.94 10.56
CA GLN A 36 -2.02 21.94 11.38
C GLN A 36 -2.18 20.65 12.20
N ALA A 37 -1.95 19.50 11.60
CA ALA A 37 -1.98 18.21 12.31
C ALA A 37 -0.94 18.16 13.44
N LEU A 38 0.29 18.66 13.20
CA LEU A 38 1.32 18.78 14.23
C LEU A 38 0.88 19.70 15.38
N MET A 39 0.25 20.83 15.07
CA MET A 39 -0.28 21.73 16.12
C MET A 39 -1.44 21.09 16.90
N GLN A 40 -2.39 20.49 16.21
CA GLN A 40 -3.54 19.84 16.82
C GLN A 40 -3.14 18.63 17.68
N SER A 41 -2.06 17.94 17.34
CA SER A 41 -1.58 16.78 18.13
C SER A 41 -1.17 17.11 19.56
N VAL A 42 -0.85 18.39 19.84
CA VAL A 42 -0.51 18.90 21.17
C VAL A 42 -1.61 19.77 21.78
N GLN A 43 -2.77 19.79 21.15
CA GLN A 43 -3.96 20.52 21.57
C GLN A 43 -5.11 19.54 21.82
N GLN A 44 -6.01 19.93 22.70
CA GLN A 44 -7.31 19.29 22.87
C GLN A 44 -8.39 20.31 22.62
N SER A 45 -9.35 19.96 21.76
CA SER A 45 -10.56 20.74 21.55
C SER A 45 -11.74 20.07 22.25
N ASP A 46 -12.68 20.86 22.74
CA ASP A 46 -13.95 20.33 23.18
C ASP A 46 -14.74 19.76 21.99
N ALA A 47 -15.74 18.92 22.27
CA ALA A 47 -16.55 18.24 21.24
C ALA A 47 -17.28 19.19 20.28
N PHE A 48 -17.44 20.46 20.65
CA PHE A 48 -18.08 21.50 19.84
C PHE A 48 -17.08 22.44 19.15
N GLY A 49 -15.77 22.28 19.41
CA GLY A 49 -14.71 23.12 18.84
C GLY A 49 -14.71 24.57 19.37
N THR A 50 -15.37 24.81 20.52
CA THR A 50 -15.50 26.15 21.10
C THR A 50 -14.32 26.56 21.98
N SER A 51 -13.58 25.58 22.51
CA SER A 51 -12.36 25.82 23.28
C SER A 51 -11.21 24.95 22.79
N ILE A 52 -10.03 25.51 22.78
CA ILE A 52 -8.77 24.81 22.42
C ILE A 52 -7.80 25.02 23.57
N GLU A 53 -7.38 23.92 24.18
CA GLU A 53 -6.40 23.90 25.26
C GLU A 53 -5.08 23.26 24.79
N TRP A 54 -3.96 23.80 25.25
CA TRP A 54 -2.65 23.22 25.00
C TRP A 54 -2.36 22.17 26.05
N VAL A 55 -2.35 20.89 25.63
CA VAL A 55 -2.15 19.73 26.53
C VAL A 55 -0.75 19.10 26.36
N GLY A 56 0.10 19.66 25.49
CA GLY A 56 1.45 19.15 25.25
C GLY A 56 1.45 17.71 24.75
N LEU A 57 2.11 16.80 25.44
CA LEU A 57 2.22 15.39 25.03
C LEU A 57 1.14 14.46 25.61
N GLU A 58 0.09 15.01 26.20
CA GLU A 58 -0.96 14.21 26.85
C GLU A 58 -1.69 13.32 25.86
N ASN A 59 -2.03 13.82 24.66
CA ASN A 59 -2.65 13.01 23.60
C ASN A 59 -1.79 11.78 23.26
N PHE A 60 -0.48 11.95 23.13
CA PHE A 60 0.43 10.83 22.87
C PHE A 60 0.50 9.84 24.01
N ARG A 61 0.47 10.32 25.27
CA ARG A 61 0.45 9.47 26.47
C ARG A 61 -0.83 8.65 26.53
N ASN A 62 -1.97 9.26 26.21
CA ASN A 62 -3.27 8.60 26.21
C ASN A 62 -3.33 7.48 25.17
N LEU A 63 -2.74 7.68 23.97
CA LEU A 63 -2.66 6.65 22.95
C LEU A 63 -1.90 5.39 23.41
N TRP A 64 -0.81 5.55 24.17
CA TRP A 64 -0.06 4.40 24.69
C TRP A 64 -0.81 3.61 25.77
N ASN A 65 -1.83 4.22 26.38
CA ASN A 65 -2.73 3.58 27.34
C ASN A 65 -4.04 3.09 26.70
N ASP A 66 -4.29 3.41 25.44
CA ASP A 66 -5.46 2.95 24.70
C ASP A 66 -5.23 1.56 24.11
N ALA A 67 -5.85 0.54 24.72
CA ALA A 67 -5.76 -0.84 24.26
C ALA A 67 -6.25 -1.00 22.80
N THR A 68 -7.22 -0.19 22.35
CA THR A 68 -7.74 -0.24 20.97
C THR A 68 -6.75 0.33 19.97
N TYR A 69 -5.97 1.35 20.35
CA TYR A 69 -4.88 1.87 19.53
C TYR A 69 -3.75 0.85 19.36
N LEU A 70 -3.33 0.21 20.46
CA LEU A 70 -2.30 -0.83 20.42
C LEU A 70 -2.75 -2.05 19.59
N ALA A 71 -4.03 -2.44 19.70
CA ALA A 71 -4.60 -3.48 18.85
C ALA A 71 -4.57 -3.10 17.36
N SER A 72 -4.91 -1.84 17.02
CA SER A 72 -4.85 -1.35 15.63
C SER A 72 -3.42 -1.32 15.08
N PHE A 73 -2.43 -1.09 15.93
CA PHE A 73 -1.01 -1.19 15.55
C PHE A 73 -0.64 -2.62 15.13
N TYR A 74 -1.01 -3.61 15.95
CA TYR A 74 -0.79 -5.02 15.64
C TYR A 74 -1.54 -5.47 14.38
N THR A 75 -2.80 -5.07 14.26
CA THR A 75 -3.63 -5.32 13.07
C THR A 75 -2.98 -4.75 11.80
N THR A 76 -2.46 -3.52 11.87
CA THR A 76 -1.77 -2.88 10.75
C THR A 76 -0.51 -3.64 10.35
N ALA A 77 0.27 -4.09 11.33
CA ALA A 77 1.50 -4.84 11.06
C ALA A 77 1.20 -6.16 10.32
N ILE A 78 0.23 -6.94 10.82
CA ILE A 78 -0.20 -8.20 10.17
C ILE A 78 -0.74 -7.93 8.77
N PHE A 79 -1.67 -6.98 8.65
CA PHE A 79 -2.28 -6.61 7.36
C PHE A 79 -1.22 -6.20 6.34
N SER A 80 -0.30 -5.31 6.72
CA SER A 80 0.74 -4.80 5.82
C SER A 80 1.71 -5.88 5.37
N VAL A 81 2.12 -6.78 6.27
CA VAL A 81 2.98 -7.92 5.93
C VAL A 81 2.25 -8.86 4.96
N LEU A 82 0.99 -9.20 5.24
CA LEU A 82 0.21 -10.09 4.37
C LEU A 82 0.01 -9.47 2.98
N VAL A 83 -0.39 -8.19 2.90
CA VAL A 83 -0.59 -7.50 1.62
C VAL A 83 0.70 -7.41 0.82
N ALA A 84 1.82 -7.03 1.46
CA ALA A 84 3.10 -6.90 0.79
C ALA A 84 3.63 -8.26 0.31
N VAL A 85 3.69 -9.26 1.20
CA VAL A 85 4.26 -10.57 0.87
C VAL A 85 3.42 -11.29 -0.17
N VAL A 86 2.09 -11.37 0.03
CA VAL A 86 1.19 -12.06 -0.91
C VAL A 86 1.12 -11.30 -2.23
N GLY A 87 0.97 -9.97 -2.18
CA GLY A 87 0.87 -9.12 -3.36
C GLY A 87 2.12 -9.18 -4.24
N ILE A 88 3.31 -9.04 -3.66
CA ILE A 88 4.58 -9.11 -4.38
C ILE A 88 4.81 -10.52 -4.95
N SER A 89 4.61 -11.57 -4.14
CA SER A 89 4.86 -12.94 -4.55
C SER A 89 3.94 -13.38 -5.69
N LEU A 90 2.63 -13.12 -5.58
CA LEU A 90 1.66 -13.46 -6.63
C LEU A 90 1.92 -12.65 -7.90
N SER A 91 2.24 -11.36 -7.79
CA SER A 91 2.52 -10.52 -8.96
C SER A 91 3.77 -10.96 -9.69
N LEU A 92 4.84 -11.33 -8.97
CA LEU A 92 6.05 -11.87 -9.56
C LEU A 92 5.77 -13.20 -10.29
N LEU A 93 5.02 -14.10 -9.65
CA LEU A 93 4.61 -15.36 -10.26
C LEU A 93 3.84 -15.12 -11.56
N LEU A 94 2.83 -14.26 -11.53
CA LEU A 94 2.00 -13.92 -12.70
C LEU A 94 2.83 -13.26 -13.79
N ALA A 95 3.79 -12.37 -13.46
CA ALA A 95 4.66 -11.71 -14.42
C ALA A 95 5.58 -12.72 -15.12
N VAL A 96 6.18 -13.65 -14.38
CA VAL A 96 7.04 -14.71 -14.94
C VAL A 96 6.26 -15.62 -15.88
N TYR A 97 5.01 -15.96 -15.56
CA TYR A 97 4.18 -16.75 -16.47
C TYR A 97 3.75 -15.94 -17.70
N ALA A 98 3.31 -14.69 -17.51
CA ALA A 98 2.85 -13.83 -18.60
C ALA A 98 3.97 -13.46 -19.59
N ASP A 99 5.24 -13.36 -19.13
CA ASP A 99 6.38 -13.10 -19.99
C ASP A 99 6.67 -14.26 -20.98
N ARG A 100 6.26 -15.48 -20.62
CA ARG A 100 6.43 -16.70 -21.45
C ARG A 100 5.29 -16.95 -22.43
N VAL A 101 4.17 -16.25 -22.31
CA VAL A 101 2.98 -16.47 -23.15
C VAL A 101 3.17 -15.86 -24.51
N ALA A 102 3.28 -16.71 -25.55
CA ALA A 102 3.43 -16.28 -26.94
C ALA A 102 2.08 -15.91 -27.59
N LYS A 103 0.98 -16.62 -27.28
CA LYS A 103 -0.36 -16.40 -27.85
C LYS A 103 -1.31 -15.83 -26.80
N GLY A 104 -2.06 -14.78 -27.16
CA GLY A 104 -3.03 -14.16 -26.27
C GLY A 104 -2.40 -13.28 -25.17
N ALA A 105 -1.11 -12.95 -25.26
CA ALA A 105 -0.38 -12.16 -24.27
C ALA A 105 -1.08 -10.83 -23.93
N LEU A 106 -1.65 -10.15 -24.93
CA LEU A 106 -2.38 -8.90 -24.72
C LEU A 106 -3.61 -9.10 -23.85
N PHE A 107 -4.40 -10.15 -24.10
CA PHE A 107 -5.58 -10.46 -23.30
C PHE A 107 -5.25 -10.70 -21.82
N TYR A 108 -4.24 -11.56 -21.56
CA TYR A 108 -3.79 -11.83 -20.18
C TYR A 108 -3.28 -10.57 -19.48
N LYS A 109 -2.46 -9.78 -20.18
CA LYS A 109 -1.93 -8.52 -19.62
C LYS A 109 -3.06 -7.56 -19.30
N THR A 110 -4.01 -7.37 -20.21
CA THR A 110 -5.18 -6.50 -19.98
C THR A 110 -6.01 -6.97 -18.79
N LEU A 111 -6.28 -8.26 -18.69
CA LEU A 111 -7.05 -8.83 -17.58
C LEU A 111 -6.35 -8.64 -16.22
N LEU A 112 -5.04 -8.79 -16.17
CA LEU A 112 -4.25 -8.61 -14.94
C LEU A 112 -4.07 -7.14 -14.56
N ILE A 113 -4.12 -6.21 -15.52
CA ILE A 113 -4.00 -4.77 -15.26
C ILE A 113 -5.35 -4.14 -14.86
N TRP A 114 -6.46 -4.72 -15.30
CA TRP A 114 -7.80 -4.15 -15.10
C TRP A 114 -8.15 -3.80 -13.64
N PRO A 115 -7.80 -4.59 -12.60
CA PRO A 115 -8.09 -4.24 -11.21
C PRO A 115 -7.52 -2.89 -10.76
N TYR A 116 -6.43 -2.44 -11.37
CA TYR A 116 -5.85 -1.13 -11.07
C TYR A 116 -6.80 0.03 -11.36
N ALA A 117 -7.61 -0.07 -12.40
CA ALA A 117 -8.57 0.97 -12.79
C ALA A 117 -9.78 1.08 -11.83
N VAL A 118 -10.00 0.07 -10.98
CA VAL A 118 -11.11 0.08 -10.02
C VAL A 118 -10.79 0.98 -8.83
N ALA A 119 -11.71 1.90 -8.49
CA ALA A 119 -11.54 2.73 -7.30
C ALA A 119 -11.48 1.87 -6.02
N PRO A 120 -10.66 2.20 -5.02
CA PRO A 120 -10.49 1.38 -3.81
C PRO A 120 -11.78 1.09 -3.06
N ALA A 121 -12.66 2.08 -2.91
CA ALA A 121 -13.96 1.89 -2.27
C ALA A 121 -14.86 0.92 -3.04
N VAL A 122 -14.86 1.01 -4.39
CA VAL A 122 -15.62 0.10 -5.26
C VAL A 122 -15.07 -1.33 -5.13
N ALA A 123 -13.75 -1.49 -5.06
CA ALA A 123 -13.13 -2.79 -4.80
C ALA A 123 -13.64 -3.39 -3.47
N GLY A 124 -13.64 -2.61 -2.38
CA GLY A 124 -14.15 -3.06 -1.09
C GLY A 124 -15.60 -3.53 -1.15
N VAL A 125 -16.47 -2.74 -1.79
CA VAL A 125 -17.90 -3.09 -1.99
C VAL A 125 -18.07 -4.35 -2.84
N LEU A 126 -17.33 -4.50 -3.93
CA LEU A 126 -17.41 -5.69 -4.78
C LEU A 126 -17.03 -6.96 -4.01
N TRP A 127 -15.93 -6.91 -3.26
CA TRP A 127 -15.48 -8.03 -2.43
C TRP A 127 -16.46 -8.33 -1.30
N LEU A 128 -17.01 -7.29 -0.64
CA LEU A 128 -18.08 -7.45 0.35
C LEU A 128 -19.26 -8.24 -0.21
N PHE A 129 -19.80 -7.85 -1.37
CA PHE A 129 -20.95 -8.53 -1.98
C PHE A 129 -20.61 -9.96 -2.42
N MET A 130 -19.44 -10.18 -3.02
CA MET A 130 -19.02 -11.52 -3.45
C MET A 130 -18.92 -12.50 -2.28
N PHE A 131 -18.52 -12.03 -1.11
CA PHE A 131 -18.32 -12.84 0.10
C PHE A 131 -19.44 -12.66 1.14
N ALA A 132 -20.53 -11.95 0.82
CA ALA A 132 -21.62 -11.73 1.75
C ALA A 132 -22.25 -13.05 2.23
N PRO A 133 -22.36 -13.31 3.55
CA PRO A 133 -22.95 -14.53 4.07
C PRO A 133 -24.39 -14.70 3.56
N GLY A 134 -24.68 -15.84 2.98
CA GLY A 134 -26.04 -16.20 2.51
C GLY A 134 -26.36 -15.81 1.06
N VAL A 135 -25.78 -14.73 0.50
CA VAL A 135 -26.10 -14.26 -0.85
C VAL A 135 -24.88 -14.14 -1.78
N GLY A 136 -23.68 -14.06 -1.24
CA GLY A 136 -22.45 -13.92 -2.03
C GLY A 136 -22.09 -15.21 -2.77
N VAL A 137 -21.75 -15.08 -4.06
CA VAL A 137 -21.41 -16.21 -4.93
C VAL A 137 -20.20 -16.98 -4.42
N VAL A 138 -19.18 -16.28 -3.88
CA VAL A 138 -17.98 -16.92 -3.33
C VAL A 138 -18.30 -17.58 -1.98
N ALA A 139 -19.06 -16.92 -1.10
CA ALA A 139 -19.51 -17.50 0.17
C ALA A 139 -20.33 -18.77 -0.06
N TYR A 140 -21.18 -18.80 -1.09
CA TYR A 140 -21.93 -19.99 -1.47
C TYR A 140 -21.00 -21.13 -1.92
N GLY A 141 -20.01 -20.82 -2.78
CA GLY A 141 -19.02 -21.80 -3.23
C GLY A 141 -18.17 -22.36 -2.06
N LEU A 142 -17.74 -21.50 -1.12
CA LEU A 142 -17.02 -21.93 0.08
C LEU A 142 -17.85 -22.87 0.96
N ARG A 143 -19.14 -22.58 1.13
CA ARG A 143 -20.06 -23.45 1.87
C ARG A 143 -20.22 -24.83 1.21
N ALA A 144 -20.24 -24.89 -0.13
CA ALA A 144 -20.34 -26.14 -0.86
C ALA A 144 -19.15 -27.09 -0.61
N ILE A 145 -17.99 -26.56 -0.24
CA ILE A 145 -16.79 -27.33 0.14
C ILE A 145 -16.58 -27.43 1.65
N GLY A 146 -17.62 -27.10 2.45
CA GLY A 146 -17.61 -27.27 3.90
C GLY A 146 -17.00 -26.11 4.69
N ILE A 147 -16.71 -24.96 4.06
CA ILE A 147 -16.19 -23.76 4.74
C ILE A 147 -17.37 -22.84 5.06
N ASP A 148 -17.70 -22.69 6.35
CA ASP A 148 -18.73 -21.77 6.80
C ASP A 148 -18.16 -20.36 6.91
N TRP A 149 -18.21 -19.64 5.78
CA TRP A 149 -17.68 -18.28 5.68
C TRP A 149 -18.62 -17.26 6.27
N ASN A 150 -18.13 -16.49 7.25
CA ASN A 150 -18.84 -15.35 7.81
C ASN A 150 -17.86 -14.27 8.27
N HIS A 151 -17.62 -13.27 7.45
CA HIS A 151 -16.73 -12.14 7.78
C HIS A 151 -17.37 -11.11 8.72
N LEU A 152 -18.68 -11.18 8.94
CA LEU A 152 -19.37 -10.26 9.87
C LEU A 152 -19.17 -10.67 11.32
N LEU A 153 -18.95 -11.96 11.58
CA LEU A 153 -18.82 -12.52 12.93
C LEU A 153 -17.42 -13.09 13.22
N ASN A 154 -16.61 -13.33 12.19
CA ASN A 154 -15.30 -13.96 12.34
C ASN A 154 -14.18 -13.02 11.87
N SER A 155 -13.33 -12.63 12.80
CA SER A 155 -12.22 -11.70 12.58
C SER A 155 -11.21 -12.18 11.52
N THR A 156 -10.92 -13.49 11.50
CA THR A 156 -10.01 -14.07 10.52
C THR A 156 -10.60 -13.99 9.11
N HIS A 157 -11.90 -14.26 8.95
CA HIS A 157 -12.58 -14.12 7.66
C HIS A 157 -12.63 -12.66 7.22
N ALA A 158 -12.89 -11.72 8.14
CA ALA A 158 -12.88 -10.30 7.82
C ALA A 158 -11.49 -9.81 7.40
N MET A 159 -10.44 -10.17 8.14
CA MET A 159 -9.05 -9.87 7.78
C MET A 159 -8.68 -10.47 6.42
N THR A 160 -9.05 -11.72 6.17
CA THR A 160 -8.81 -12.38 4.89
C THR A 160 -9.51 -11.65 3.74
N LEU A 161 -10.75 -11.20 3.93
CA LEU A 161 -11.52 -10.44 2.94
C LEU A 161 -10.79 -9.16 2.54
N VAL A 162 -10.39 -8.33 3.52
CA VAL A 162 -9.74 -7.05 3.24
C VAL A 162 -8.33 -7.23 2.66
N VAL A 163 -7.59 -8.26 3.09
CA VAL A 163 -6.29 -8.63 2.50
C VAL A 163 -6.47 -9.06 1.05
N MET A 164 -7.44 -9.92 0.74
CA MET A 164 -7.70 -10.36 -0.64
C MET A 164 -8.09 -9.19 -1.53
N ALA A 165 -8.96 -8.29 -1.07
CA ALA A 165 -9.38 -7.10 -1.82
C ALA A 165 -8.18 -6.16 -2.09
N ALA A 166 -7.35 -5.91 -1.07
CA ALA A 166 -6.17 -5.07 -1.17
C ALA A 166 -5.10 -5.68 -2.11
N VAL A 167 -4.82 -6.98 -1.95
CA VAL A 167 -3.88 -7.72 -2.80
C VAL A 167 -4.37 -7.76 -4.25
N TRP A 168 -5.64 -8.09 -4.49
CA TRP A 168 -6.21 -8.13 -5.84
C TRP A 168 -6.02 -6.81 -6.59
N LYS A 169 -6.23 -5.69 -5.91
CA LYS A 169 -6.02 -4.37 -6.50
C LYS A 169 -4.53 -4.09 -6.75
N GLN A 170 -3.67 -4.41 -5.80
CA GLN A 170 -2.24 -4.09 -5.85
C GLN A 170 -1.44 -5.02 -6.77
N ILE A 171 -1.92 -6.25 -7.01
CA ILE A 171 -1.31 -7.19 -7.97
C ILE A 171 -1.09 -6.54 -9.32
N SER A 172 -2.05 -5.77 -9.83
CA SER A 172 -1.99 -5.14 -11.14
C SER A 172 -0.80 -4.19 -11.27
N TYR A 173 -0.59 -3.36 -10.25
CA TYR A 173 0.54 -2.43 -10.19
C TYR A 173 1.88 -3.19 -10.13
N ASN A 174 1.99 -4.10 -9.19
CA ASN A 174 3.20 -4.90 -9.02
C ASN A 174 3.53 -5.73 -10.28
N PHE A 175 2.51 -6.30 -10.92
CA PHE A 175 2.63 -7.08 -12.15
C PHE A 175 3.24 -6.27 -13.29
N LEU A 176 2.80 -5.03 -13.48
CA LEU A 176 3.32 -4.14 -14.53
C LEU A 176 4.83 -3.90 -14.36
N PHE A 177 5.25 -3.57 -13.14
CA PHE A 177 6.66 -3.31 -12.86
C PHE A 177 7.53 -4.56 -12.96
N PHE A 178 7.05 -5.70 -12.45
CA PHE A 178 7.78 -6.95 -12.62
C PHE A 178 7.88 -7.37 -14.09
N LEU A 179 6.80 -7.22 -14.87
CA LEU A 179 6.84 -7.54 -16.28
C LEU A 179 7.82 -6.65 -17.04
N ALA A 180 7.84 -5.34 -16.77
CA ALA A 180 8.81 -4.40 -17.34
C ALA A 180 10.25 -4.77 -16.94
N GLY A 181 10.47 -5.08 -15.65
CA GLY A 181 11.76 -5.54 -15.16
C GLY A 181 12.23 -6.83 -15.82
N LEU A 182 11.35 -7.83 -15.97
CA LEU A 182 11.68 -9.08 -16.68
C LEU A 182 12.07 -8.83 -18.12
N GLN A 183 11.35 -7.95 -18.82
CA GLN A 183 11.61 -7.61 -20.22
C GLN A 183 12.89 -6.78 -20.43
N SER A 184 13.41 -6.14 -19.39
CA SER A 184 14.68 -5.41 -19.45
C SER A 184 15.92 -6.33 -19.34
N ILE A 185 15.75 -7.57 -18.89
CA ILE A 185 16.86 -8.52 -18.73
C ILE A 185 17.32 -9.02 -20.12
N PRO A 186 18.62 -8.87 -20.48
CA PRO A 186 19.13 -9.37 -21.74
C PRO A 186 18.95 -10.89 -21.87
N ARG A 187 18.30 -11.33 -22.93
CA ARG A 187 18.07 -12.77 -23.19
C ARG A 187 19.37 -13.57 -23.30
N SER A 188 20.44 -12.95 -23.79
CA SER A 188 21.75 -13.56 -23.87
C SER A 188 22.28 -14.13 -22.57
N LEU A 189 21.97 -13.47 -21.40
CA LEU A 189 22.36 -13.98 -20.10
C LEU A 189 21.64 -15.28 -19.74
N ILE A 190 20.35 -15.35 -20.09
CA ILE A 190 19.51 -16.54 -19.81
C ILE A 190 19.90 -17.70 -20.73
N GLU A 191 20.24 -17.39 -22.01
CA GLU A 191 20.67 -18.36 -23.01
C GLU A 191 22.06 -18.89 -22.68
N ALA A 192 23.03 -18.07 -22.32
CA ALA A 192 24.36 -18.49 -21.89
C ALA A 192 24.29 -19.46 -20.69
N ALA A 193 23.50 -19.12 -19.68
CA ALA A 193 23.31 -20.01 -18.53
C ALA A 193 22.59 -21.33 -18.92
N ALA A 194 21.78 -21.33 -19.97
CA ALA A 194 21.17 -22.57 -20.48
C ALA A 194 22.22 -23.45 -21.16
N ILE A 195 23.14 -22.87 -21.90
CA ILE A 195 24.28 -23.58 -22.54
C ILE A 195 25.18 -24.18 -21.46
N ASP A 196 25.41 -23.47 -20.36
CA ASP A 196 26.16 -23.94 -19.19
C ASP A 196 25.44 -25.03 -18.38
N GLY A 197 24.24 -25.50 -18.82
CA GLY A 197 23.49 -26.56 -18.21
C GLY A 197 22.63 -26.15 -17.01
N ALA A 198 22.45 -24.83 -16.76
CA ALA A 198 21.57 -24.38 -15.70
C ALA A 198 20.11 -24.62 -16.05
N GLY A 199 19.40 -25.39 -15.23
CA GLY A 199 17.95 -25.62 -15.34
C GLY A 199 17.13 -24.34 -15.09
N PRO A 200 15.82 -24.32 -15.47
CA PRO A 200 14.96 -23.12 -15.35
C PRO A 200 14.89 -22.54 -13.96
N TRP A 201 14.79 -23.37 -12.92
CA TRP A 201 14.75 -22.97 -11.52
C TRP A 201 16.04 -22.28 -11.06
N ARG A 202 17.22 -22.86 -11.44
CA ARG A 202 18.52 -22.30 -11.12
C ARG A 202 18.73 -20.96 -11.82
N ARG A 203 18.34 -20.84 -13.11
CA ARG A 203 18.41 -19.57 -13.85
C ARG A 203 17.54 -18.49 -13.22
N PHE A 204 16.34 -18.85 -12.76
CA PHE A 204 15.47 -17.88 -12.08
C PHE A 204 16.12 -17.33 -10.82
N TRP A 205 16.58 -18.18 -9.90
CA TRP A 205 17.10 -17.73 -8.62
C TRP A 205 18.52 -17.16 -8.67
N SER A 206 19.35 -17.58 -9.65
CA SER A 206 20.75 -17.15 -9.75
C SER A 206 20.96 -15.96 -10.69
N ILE A 207 20.02 -15.69 -11.61
CA ILE A 207 20.15 -14.62 -12.60
C ILE A 207 18.96 -13.68 -12.60
N VAL A 208 17.75 -14.21 -12.84
CA VAL A 208 16.56 -13.38 -13.04
C VAL A 208 16.18 -12.63 -11.76
N PHE A 209 16.04 -13.35 -10.64
CA PHE A 209 15.63 -12.75 -9.38
C PHE A 209 16.63 -11.73 -8.82
N PRO A 210 17.96 -11.95 -8.84
CA PRO A 210 18.93 -10.92 -8.48
C PRO A 210 18.84 -9.68 -9.36
N LEU A 211 18.68 -9.82 -10.68
CA LEU A 211 18.52 -8.69 -11.60
C LEU A 211 17.18 -7.94 -11.41
N LEU A 212 16.16 -8.61 -10.86
CA LEU A 212 14.90 -7.98 -10.46
C LEU A 212 14.95 -7.33 -9.07
N SER A 213 16.05 -7.45 -8.35
CA SER A 213 16.12 -6.94 -6.97
C SER A 213 15.86 -5.44 -6.85
N PRO A 214 16.27 -4.55 -7.80
CA PRO A 214 15.89 -3.14 -7.75
C PRO A 214 14.37 -2.94 -7.86
N THR A 215 13.74 -3.66 -8.78
CA THR A 215 12.27 -3.61 -8.95
C THR A 215 11.55 -4.16 -7.72
N THR A 216 12.03 -5.27 -7.18
CA THR A 216 11.45 -5.88 -5.96
C THR A 216 11.57 -4.94 -4.77
N PHE A 217 12.72 -4.28 -4.60
CA PHE A 217 12.92 -3.29 -3.55
C PHE A 217 11.97 -2.10 -3.70
N PHE A 218 11.89 -1.52 -4.91
CA PHE A 218 10.96 -0.44 -5.20
C PHE A 218 9.52 -0.84 -4.87
N LEU A 219 9.07 -2.02 -5.32
CA LEU A 219 7.74 -2.51 -5.04
C LEU A 219 7.51 -2.77 -3.55
N LEU A 220 8.52 -3.22 -2.81
CA LEU A 220 8.40 -3.39 -1.36
C LEU A 220 8.10 -2.06 -0.67
N VAL A 221 8.81 -0.98 -1.04
CA VAL A 221 8.56 0.37 -0.52
C VAL A 221 7.13 0.82 -0.83
N ILE A 222 6.72 0.70 -2.10
CA ILE A 222 5.38 1.10 -2.53
C ILE A 222 4.29 0.28 -1.85
N ASN A 223 4.46 -1.03 -1.69
CA ASN A 223 3.46 -1.87 -1.02
C ASN A 223 3.31 -1.57 0.47
N VAL A 224 4.40 -1.19 1.16
CA VAL A 224 4.32 -0.73 2.55
C VAL A 224 3.51 0.57 2.62
N VAL A 225 3.82 1.57 1.80
CA VAL A 225 3.08 2.84 1.76
C VAL A 225 1.60 2.59 1.42
N TYR A 226 1.32 1.78 0.41
CA TYR A 226 -0.03 1.38 0.02
C TYR A 226 -0.81 0.76 1.18
N ALA A 227 -0.22 -0.20 1.89
CA ALA A 227 -0.88 -0.90 2.99
C ALA A 227 -1.17 0.03 4.19
N PHE A 228 -0.33 1.04 4.42
CA PHE A 228 -0.52 1.99 5.53
C PHE A 228 -1.54 3.10 5.22
N PHE A 229 -1.69 3.53 3.96
CA PHE A 229 -2.50 4.70 3.62
C PHE A 229 -3.62 4.43 2.60
N ASP A 230 -3.32 3.76 1.49
CA ASP A 230 -4.24 3.69 0.35
C ASP A 230 -5.34 2.63 0.53
N THR A 231 -5.23 1.78 1.54
CA THR A 231 -6.20 0.71 1.83
C THR A 231 -7.36 1.18 2.71
N PHE A 232 -7.34 2.43 3.21
CA PHE A 232 -8.42 3.00 4.01
C PHE A 232 -9.80 2.78 3.39
N ALA A 233 -9.97 3.17 2.12
CA ALA A 233 -11.26 3.09 1.45
C ALA A 233 -11.76 1.65 1.23
N ILE A 234 -10.86 0.67 1.13
CA ILE A 234 -11.23 -0.76 1.07
C ILE A 234 -11.78 -1.21 2.42
N ILE A 235 -11.11 -0.86 3.51
CA ILE A 235 -11.54 -1.25 4.87
C ILE A 235 -12.83 -0.57 5.25
N ASP A 236 -12.94 0.74 4.99
CA ASP A 236 -14.16 1.50 5.30
C ASP A 236 -15.38 0.96 4.55
N SER A 237 -15.25 0.61 3.27
CA SER A 237 -16.34 0.10 2.46
C SER A 237 -16.65 -1.38 2.66
N ALA A 238 -15.66 -2.21 3.02
CA ALA A 238 -15.84 -3.65 3.15
C ALA A 238 -16.24 -4.09 4.57
N THR A 239 -15.58 -3.56 5.60
CA THR A 239 -15.75 -4.06 6.98
C THR A 239 -16.03 -2.97 8.00
N GLN A 240 -15.81 -1.69 7.67
CA GLN A 240 -15.87 -0.58 8.62
C GLN A 240 -15.04 -0.85 9.90
N GLY A 241 -13.88 -1.49 9.72
CA GLY A 241 -13.00 -1.89 10.81
C GLY A 241 -13.43 -3.12 11.61
N GLY A 242 -14.63 -3.70 11.32
CA GLY A 242 -15.21 -4.83 12.04
C GLY A 242 -14.71 -6.22 11.63
N PRO A 243 -15.21 -7.27 12.31
CA PRO A 243 -15.98 -7.25 13.55
C PRO A 243 -15.15 -6.76 14.74
N GLY A 244 -15.76 -6.14 15.74
CA GLY A 244 -15.12 -5.77 17.01
C GLY A 244 -13.92 -4.81 16.93
N LYS A 245 -13.58 -4.25 15.78
CA LYS A 245 -12.37 -3.46 15.39
C LYS A 245 -11.17 -4.31 14.93
N ASP A 246 -11.34 -5.58 14.63
CA ASP A 246 -10.24 -6.49 14.28
C ASP A 246 -9.65 -6.23 12.88
N THR A 247 -10.33 -5.47 12.03
CA THR A 247 -9.79 -4.96 10.76
C THR A 247 -9.52 -3.45 10.79
N ALA A 248 -9.60 -2.82 11.96
CA ALA A 248 -9.31 -1.40 12.13
C ALA A 248 -7.79 -1.15 12.12
N ILE A 249 -7.20 -0.98 10.94
CA ILE A 249 -5.81 -0.54 10.80
C ILE A 249 -5.65 0.91 11.24
N LEU A 250 -4.42 1.35 11.49
CA LEU A 250 -4.11 2.68 12.03
C LEU A 250 -4.75 3.82 11.23
N VAL A 251 -4.68 3.81 9.89
CA VAL A 251 -5.29 4.87 9.09
C VAL A 251 -6.82 4.90 9.23
N TYR A 252 -7.46 3.74 9.40
CA TYR A 252 -8.90 3.69 9.65
C TYR A 252 -9.24 4.20 11.06
N LYS A 253 -8.41 3.86 12.06
CA LYS A 253 -8.60 4.35 13.43
C LYS A 253 -8.44 5.87 13.52
N VAL A 254 -7.44 6.45 12.85
CA VAL A 254 -7.27 7.90 12.72
C VAL A 254 -8.55 8.57 12.21
N TYR A 255 -9.12 8.04 11.13
CA TYR A 255 -10.38 8.55 10.60
C TYR A 255 -11.53 8.38 11.57
N TYR A 256 -11.67 7.20 12.17
CA TYR A 256 -12.76 6.92 13.09
C TYR A 256 -12.74 7.84 14.32
N ASP A 257 -11.58 7.99 14.94
CA ASP A 257 -11.43 8.83 16.14
C ASP A 257 -11.63 10.31 15.81
N GLY A 258 -11.07 10.79 14.68
CA GLY A 258 -11.20 12.19 14.29
C GLY A 258 -12.59 12.60 13.79
N PHE A 259 -13.23 11.75 12.97
CA PHE A 259 -14.48 12.13 12.28
C PHE A 259 -15.73 11.47 12.85
N LYS A 260 -15.63 10.32 13.51
CA LYS A 260 -16.75 9.62 14.11
C LYS A 260 -16.83 9.87 15.62
N ALA A 261 -15.70 9.81 16.31
CA ALA A 261 -15.62 10.06 17.75
C ALA A 261 -15.37 11.54 18.09
N MET A 262 -15.08 12.39 17.09
CA MET A 262 -14.81 13.84 17.24
C MET A 262 -13.62 14.16 18.16
N ASP A 263 -12.67 13.23 18.29
CA ASP A 263 -11.40 13.44 18.98
C ASP A 263 -10.34 13.93 18.00
N LEU A 264 -10.34 15.24 17.72
CA LEU A 264 -9.39 15.84 16.77
C LEU A 264 -7.96 15.82 17.29
N GLY A 265 -7.74 16.05 18.58
CA GLY A 265 -6.41 16.05 19.19
C GLY A 265 -5.76 14.67 19.19
N GLY A 266 -6.51 13.65 19.65
CA GLY A 266 -6.05 12.26 19.63
C GLY A 266 -5.83 11.74 18.22
N SER A 267 -6.73 12.04 17.27
CA SER A 267 -6.57 11.67 15.86
C SER A 267 -5.35 12.34 15.21
N ALA A 268 -5.10 13.62 15.51
CA ALA A 268 -3.90 14.32 15.04
C ALA A 268 -2.61 13.69 15.60
N ALA A 269 -2.60 13.32 16.89
CA ALA A 269 -1.47 12.63 17.50
C ALA A 269 -1.22 11.25 16.86
N GLN A 270 -2.28 10.48 16.57
CA GLN A 270 -2.19 9.22 15.80
C GLN A 270 -1.61 9.43 14.41
N SER A 271 -2.04 10.48 13.70
CA SER A 271 -1.52 10.85 12.36
C SER A 271 -0.02 11.15 12.39
N VAL A 272 0.45 11.87 13.42
CA VAL A 272 1.87 12.16 13.62
C VAL A 272 2.66 10.88 13.87
N ILE A 273 2.15 9.98 14.74
CA ILE A 273 2.82 8.69 14.99
C ILE A 273 2.85 7.85 13.70
N LEU A 274 1.75 7.77 12.97
CA LEU A 274 1.68 7.03 11.70
C LEU A 274 2.70 7.57 10.68
N MET A 275 2.82 8.88 10.55
CA MET A 275 3.82 9.53 9.72
C MET A 275 5.26 9.14 10.14
N ILE A 276 5.57 9.19 11.44
CA ILE A 276 6.89 8.81 11.98
C ILE A 276 7.19 7.35 11.68
N ILE A 277 6.21 6.45 11.85
CA ILE A 277 6.37 5.02 11.56
C ILE A 277 6.74 4.80 10.11
N VAL A 278 6.00 5.41 9.17
CA VAL A 278 6.25 5.22 7.74
C VAL A 278 7.58 5.85 7.31
N ILE A 279 7.94 7.01 7.84
CA ILE A 279 9.26 7.60 7.63
C ILE A 279 10.35 6.64 8.14
N ALA A 280 10.22 6.13 9.36
CA ALA A 280 11.19 5.21 9.95
C ALA A 280 11.31 3.91 9.12
N LEU A 281 10.20 3.31 8.71
CA LEU A 281 10.19 2.13 7.84
C LEU A 281 10.86 2.42 6.50
N THR A 282 10.57 3.56 5.88
CA THR A 282 11.18 3.98 4.63
C THR A 282 12.68 4.17 4.78
N VAL A 283 13.14 4.85 5.84
CA VAL A 283 14.57 5.03 6.13
C VAL A 283 15.27 3.67 6.33
N VAL A 284 14.63 2.76 7.07
CA VAL A 284 15.16 1.40 7.27
C VAL A 284 15.26 0.66 5.95
N GLN A 285 14.24 0.71 5.10
CA GLN A 285 14.25 0.08 3.78
C GLN A 285 15.40 0.61 2.91
N PHE A 286 15.54 1.92 2.79
CA PHE A 286 16.63 2.53 2.00
C PHE A 286 18.02 2.26 2.61
N ARG A 287 18.16 2.28 3.91
CA ARG A 287 19.50 2.10 4.54
C ARG A 287 19.99 0.66 4.55
N PHE A 288 19.09 -0.32 4.71
CA PHE A 288 19.46 -1.72 4.95
C PHE A 288 19.10 -2.66 3.81
N VAL A 289 17.96 -2.45 3.14
CA VAL A 289 17.50 -3.33 2.07
C VAL A 289 18.14 -2.94 0.75
N GLU A 290 18.22 -1.65 0.42
CA GLU A 290 18.86 -1.15 -0.81
C GLU A 290 20.31 -1.62 -0.97
N LYS A 291 21.07 -1.69 0.12
CA LYS A 291 22.46 -2.19 0.11
C LYS A 291 22.61 -3.63 -0.39
N LYS A 292 21.54 -4.43 -0.36
CA LYS A 292 21.51 -5.82 -0.84
C LYS A 292 20.98 -5.92 -2.27
N VAL A 293 20.60 -4.80 -2.87
CA VAL A 293 20.09 -4.73 -4.25
C VAL A 293 21.28 -4.80 -5.22
N THR A 294 21.18 -5.68 -6.21
CA THR A 294 22.18 -5.80 -7.29
C THR A 294 21.72 -4.95 -8.48
N TYR A 295 22.51 -3.92 -8.81
CA TYR A 295 22.27 -3.02 -9.95
C TYR A 295 23.00 -3.49 -11.19
#